data_bc17efc02b087f871706169695a96650
#
_entry.id   bc17efc02b087f871706169695a96650
#
_cell.length_a   1.000
_cell.length_b   1.000
_cell.length_c   1.000
_cell.angle_alpha   90.00
_cell.angle_beta   90.00
_cell.angle_gamma   90.00
#
_symmetry.space_group_name_H-M   'P 1'
#
loop_
_entity.id
_entity.type
_entity.pdbx_description
1 polymer ?
#
loop_
_entity_poly.entity_id
_entity_poly.type
_entity_poly.pdbx_seq_one_letter_code
_entity_poly.pdbx_strand_id
1 'polypeptide(L)'
;PPTTHSPTLFPYTTLFRSNGHIDIFERASTMFDEIIICVFHNVNKQAFFPVEERVRFLREATAHIGNVRVDSFSGLITDYMKAHESHVIVRGVRSIKDLEYEQNEAYMIRHLEPDIDTVFLLTRPEYSFVSSSGIRELIRFHGDVHGLVPPCVEQAIQILGQERE
;
A
#
# COMPACT_ATOMS: atom_id res chain seq x y z
N PRO A 1 -6.30 18.53 -25.74
CA PRO A 1 -6.88 17.55 -24.85
C PRO A 1 -6.81 18.08 -23.44
N PRO A 2 -7.88 18.03 -22.66
CA PRO A 2 -7.78 18.46 -21.28
C PRO A 2 -6.86 17.50 -20.56
N THR A 3 -5.75 18.01 -20.08
CA THR A 3 -4.95 17.34 -19.06
C THR A 3 -5.76 17.41 -17.76
N THR A 4 -6.73 16.56 -17.63
CA THR A 4 -7.31 16.28 -16.33
C THR A 4 -6.24 15.49 -15.59
N HIS A 5 -5.62 16.11 -14.61
CA HIS A 5 -4.70 15.45 -13.68
C HIS A 5 -5.53 14.51 -12.80
N SER A 6 -5.88 13.35 -13.35
CA SER A 6 -6.59 12.33 -12.60
C SER A 6 -5.63 11.68 -11.62
N PRO A 7 -5.97 11.58 -10.34
CA PRO A 7 -5.10 10.96 -9.37
C PRO A 7 -4.90 9.47 -9.67
N THR A 8 -3.72 8.98 -9.39
CA THR A 8 -3.36 7.56 -9.51
C THR A 8 -3.53 6.87 -8.17
N LEU A 9 -4.23 5.75 -8.16
CA LEU A 9 -4.56 5.02 -6.94
C LEU A 9 -3.54 3.93 -6.62
N PHE A 10 -3.09 3.90 -5.36
CA PHE A 10 -2.47 2.74 -4.73
C PHE A 10 -3.43 2.14 -3.70
N PRO A 11 -4.17 1.10 -4.05
CA PRO A 11 -5.07 0.45 -3.11
C PRO A 11 -4.32 -0.51 -2.21
N TYR A 12 -4.62 -0.49 -0.92
CA TYR A 12 -4.03 -1.38 0.07
C TYR A 12 -5.06 -1.99 1.02
N THR A 13 -5.05 -3.31 1.09
CA THR A 13 -5.88 -4.07 2.03
C THR A 13 -5.08 -4.69 3.17
N THR A 14 -3.75 -4.74 3.08
CA THR A 14 -2.86 -5.46 4.00
C THR A 14 -2.13 -4.59 5.02
N LEU A 15 -1.61 -5.23 6.02
CA LEU A 15 -1.33 -4.86 7.40
C LEU A 15 -0.12 -3.99 7.67
N PHE A 16 0.96 -4.14 6.91
CA PHE A 16 2.23 -3.48 7.18
C PHE A 16 2.81 -2.84 5.96
N ARG A 17 3.29 -1.61 6.14
CA ARG A 17 4.10 -0.92 5.13
C ARG A 17 5.55 -1.23 5.39
N SER A 18 6.13 -2.04 4.53
CA SER A 18 7.57 -2.24 4.49
C SER A 18 8.24 -1.09 3.74
N ASN A 19 9.54 -0.94 3.92
CA ASN A 19 10.33 0.01 3.15
C ASN A 19 10.24 -0.23 1.63
N GLY A 20 9.95 -1.46 1.21
CA GLY A 20 9.66 -1.76 -0.19
C GLY A 20 8.42 -1.06 -0.74
N HIS A 21 7.39 -0.84 0.07
CA HIS A 21 6.23 -0.05 -0.34
C HIS A 21 6.57 1.44 -0.46
N ILE A 22 7.36 1.97 0.48
CA ILE A 22 7.81 3.37 0.43
C ILE A 22 8.64 3.61 -0.84
N ASP A 23 9.56 2.71 -1.19
CA ASP A 23 10.31 2.78 -2.44
C ASP A 23 9.40 2.85 -3.68
N ILE A 24 8.34 2.04 -3.72
CA ILE A 24 7.35 2.07 -4.81
C ILE A 24 6.64 3.43 -4.86
N PHE A 25 6.23 4.00 -3.71
CA PHE A 25 5.56 5.31 -3.66
C PHE A 25 6.48 6.43 -4.13
N GLU A 26 7.74 6.45 -3.68
CA GLU A 26 8.73 7.42 -4.10
C GLU A 26 8.96 7.38 -5.62
N ARG A 27 9.11 6.20 -6.18
CA ARG A 27 9.30 6.02 -7.62
C ARG A 27 8.06 6.40 -8.42
N ALA A 28 6.88 5.99 -7.98
CA ALA A 28 5.64 6.36 -8.62
C ALA A 28 5.37 7.86 -8.55
N SER A 29 5.78 8.54 -7.48
CA SER A 29 5.63 10.00 -7.34
C SER A 29 6.37 10.79 -8.40
N THR A 30 7.37 10.21 -9.04
CA THR A 30 8.09 10.81 -10.17
C THR A 30 7.43 10.54 -11.53
N MET A 31 6.48 9.60 -11.59
CA MET A 31 5.81 9.17 -12.83
C MET A 31 4.41 9.75 -12.98
N PHE A 32 3.76 10.08 -11.86
CA PHE A 32 2.37 10.52 -11.81
C PHE A 32 2.25 11.86 -11.10
N ASP A 33 1.30 12.70 -11.54
CA ASP A 33 1.12 14.05 -11.00
C ASP A 33 0.57 14.06 -9.57
N GLU A 34 -0.35 13.14 -9.26
CA GLU A 34 -0.93 12.96 -7.94
C GLU A 34 -1.11 11.47 -7.63
N ILE A 35 -0.77 11.07 -6.41
CA ILE A 35 -0.92 9.72 -5.91
C ILE A 35 -1.84 9.72 -4.69
N ILE A 36 -2.84 8.83 -4.72
CA ILE A 36 -3.65 8.50 -3.55
C ILE A 36 -3.26 7.12 -3.04
N ILE A 37 -2.74 7.05 -1.84
CA ILE A 37 -2.54 5.80 -1.12
C ILE A 37 -3.80 5.55 -0.28
N CYS A 38 -4.64 4.62 -0.70
CA CYS A 38 -5.90 4.34 -0.02
C CYS A 38 -5.85 3.02 0.75
N VAL A 39 -6.14 3.09 2.05
CA VAL A 39 -6.29 1.92 2.92
C VAL A 39 -7.72 1.41 2.81
N PHE A 40 -7.91 0.30 2.10
CA PHE A 40 -9.21 -0.35 2.00
C PHE A 40 -9.48 -1.20 3.23
N HIS A 41 -10.64 -0.99 3.83
CA HIS A 41 -11.08 -1.73 5.01
C HIS A 41 -11.73 -3.05 4.59
N ASN A 42 -11.05 -4.16 4.84
CA ASN A 42 -11.62 -5.49 4.69
C ASN A 42 -12.08 -6.01 6.05
N VAL A 43 -13.41 -6.02 6.27
CA VAL A 43 -14.03 -6.47 7.52
C VAL A 43 -13.74 -7.93 7.87
N ASN A 44 -13.36 -8.75 6.87
CA ASN A 44 -13.09 -10.18 7.04
C ASN A 44 -11.62 -10.48 7.37
N LYS A 45 -10.73 -9.48 7.40
CA LYS A 45 -9.30 -9.66 7.72
C LYS A 45 -8.98 -8.90 9.01
N GLN A 46 -8.61 -9.64 10.05
CA GLN A 46 -8.01 -9.03 11.24
C GLN A 46 -6.68 -8.37 10.87
N ALA A 47 -6.68 -7.05 10.95
CA ALA A 47 -5.48 -6.27 10.80
C ALA A 47 -4.71 -6.22 12.13
N PHE A 48 -3.37 -6.20 12.06
CA PHE A 48 -2.54 -6.07 13.27
C PHE A 48 -2.68 -4.67 13.90
N PHE A 49 -2.82 -3.64 13.06
CA PHE A 49 -3.12 -2.28 13.48
C PHE A 49 -4.49 -1.82 12.96
N PRO A 50 -5.24 -1.02 13.74
CA PRO A 50 -6.48 -0.38 13.27
C PRO A 50 -6.26 0.46 12.01
N VAL A 51 -7.35 0.76 11.29
CA VAL A 51 -7.28 1.55 10.03
C VAL A 51 -6.65 2.92 10.29
N GLU A 52 -7.02 3.58 11.38
CA GLU A 52 -6.56 4.90 11.79
C GLU A 52 -5.04 4.93 11.98
N GLU A 53 -4.50 3.91 12.66
CA GLU A 53 -3.06 3.75 12.86
C GLU A 53 -2.33 3.52 11.53
N ARG A 54 -2.89 2.69 10.65
CA ARG A 54 -2.29 2.44 9.33
C ARG A 54 -2.25 3.69 8.47
N VAL A 55 -3.32 4.51 8.50
CA VAL A 55 -3.37 5.80 7.82
C VAL A 55 -2.33 6.76 8.41
N ARG A 56 -2.21 6.81 9.74
CA ARG A 56 -1.21 7.63 10.43
C ARG A 56 0.21 7.24 10.01
N PHE A 57 0.56 5.95 10.03
CA PHE A 57 1.87 5.47 9.60
C PHE A 57 2.19 5.81 8.15
N LEU A 58 1.21 5.68 7.26
CA LEU A 58 1.40 6.05 5.86
C LEU A 58 1.64 7.55 5.70
N ARG A 59 0.85 8.39 6.36
CA ARG A 59 1.05 9.85 6.32
C ARG A 59 2.43 10.25 6.81
N GLU A 60 2.87 9.65 7.90
CA GLU A 60 4.18 9.93 8.49
C GLU A 60 5.31 9.42 7.58
N ALA A 61 5.22 8.19 7.09
CA ALA A 61 6.24 7.58 6.24
C ALA A 61 6.34 8.22 4.84
N THR A 62 5.27 8.87 4.35
CA THR A 62 5.23 9.53 3.03
C THR A 62 5.24 11.05 3.10
N ALA A 63 5.41 11.64 4.29
CA ALA A 63 5.36 13.10 4.49
C ALA A 63 6.38 13.89 3.65
N HIS A 64 7.47 13.24 3.25
CA HIS A 64 8.51 13.82 2.39
C HIS A 64 8.16 13.81 0.90
N ILE A 65 7.05 13.16 0.49
CA ILE A 65 6.62 13.04 -0.91
C ILE A 65 5.48 14.04 -1.16
N GLY A 66 5.77 15.11 -1.89
CA GLY A 66 4.89 16.28 -1.99
C GLY A 66 3.56 16.06 -2.73
N ASN A 67 3.46 15.06 -3.61
CA ASN A 67 2.28 14.76 -4.42
C ASN A 67 1.54 13.47 -3.99
N VAL A 68 1.76 13.04 -2.74
CA VAL A 68 1.08 11.88 -2.14
C VAL A 68 0.00 12.34 -1.16
N ARG A 69 -1.18 11.76 -1.30
CA ARG A 69 -2.29 11.87 -0.35
C ARG A 69 -2.64 10.49 0.21
N VAL A 70 -2.93 10.41 1.50
CA VAL A 70 -3.33 9.16 2.17
C VAL A 70 -4.78 9.23 2.58
N ASP A 71 -5.54 8.20 2.23
CA ASP A 71 -6.96 8.09 2.50
C ASP A 71 -7.32 6.67 3.00
N SER A 72 -8.57 6.50 3.44
CA SER A 72 -9.15 5.20 3.79
C SER A 72 -10.56 5.10 3.25
N PHE A 73 -10.96 3.89 2.85
CA PHE A 73 -12.27 3.64 2.28
C PHE A 73 -12.79 2.25 2.65
N SER A 74 -14.10 2.16 2.81
CA SER A 74 -14.81 0.91 3.01
C SER A 74 -15.78 0.71 1.84
N GLY A 75 -15.50 -0.24 0.97
CA GLY A 75 -16.28 -0.52 -0.22
C GLY A 75 -15.44 -1.08 -1.37
N LEU A 76 -15.99 -1.06 -2.57
CA LEU A 76 -15.30 -1.53 -3.76
C LEU A 76 -14.26 -0.50 -4.25
N ILE A 77 -13.13 -1.00 -4.72
CA ILE A 77 -12.09 -0.16 -5.34
C ILE A 77 -12.65 0.66 -6.49
N THR A 78 -13.52 0.06 -7.30
CA THR A 78 -14.15 0.72 -8.45
C THR A 78 -15.03 1.91 -8.05
N ASP A 79 -15.74 1.82 -6.93
CA ASP A 79 -16.55 2.94 -6.42
C ASP A 79 -15.67 4.10 -5.97
N TYR A 80 -14.57 3.80 -5.28
CA TYR A 80 -13.58 4.80 -4.90
C TYR A 80 -12.96 5.49 -6.12
N MET A 81 -12.57 4.71 -7.13
CA MET A 81 -11.97 5.21 -8.36
C MET A 81 -12.91 6.18 -9.10
N LYS A 82 -14.20 5.82 -9.22
CA LYS A 82 -15.22 6.69 -9.82
C LYS A 82 -15.39 7.99 -9.05
N ALA A 83 -15.49 7.92 -7.73
CA ALA A 83 -15.68 9.10 -6.89
C ALA A 83 -14.51 10.09 -6.97
N HIS A 84 -13.31 9.62 -7.31
CA HIS A 84 -12.09 10.43 -7.42
C HIS A 84 -11.65 10.67 -8.87
N GLU A 85 -12.47 10.26 -9.85
CA GLU A 85 -12.15 10.37 -11.29
C GLU A 85 -10.77 9.77 -11.62
N SER A 86 -10.41 8.69 -10.93
CA SER A 86 -9.14 7.98 -11.08
C SER A 86 -9.28 6.82 -12.06
N HIS A 87 -8.33 6.66 -12.99
CA HIS A 87 -8.35 5.65 -14.04
C HIS A 87 -7.15 4.70 -14.00
N VAL A 88 -6.18 4.96 -13.12
CA VAL A 88 -4.96 4.18 -13.03
C VAL A 88 -4.77 3.65 -11.62
N ILE A 89 -4.57 2.35 -11.51
CA ILE A 89 -4.13 1.67 -10.29
C ILE A 89 -2.66 1.31 -10.44
N VAL A 90 -1.86 1.55 -9.41
CA VAL A 90 -0.47 1.07 -9.36
C VAL A 90 -0.34 -0.01 -8.29
N ARG A 91 0.33 -1.09 -8.64
CA ARG A 91 0.65 -2.23 -7.78
C ARG A 91 2.15 -2.51 -7.79
N GLY A 92 2.74 -2.72 -6.63
CA GLY A 92 4.10 -3.24 -6.49
C GLY A 92 4.11 -4.77 -6.56
N VAL A 93 5.04 -5.35 -7.32
CA VAL A 93 5.21 -6.79 -7.44
C VAL A 93 6.66 -7.19 -7.15
N ARG A 94 6.86 -8.26 -6.39
CA ARG A 94 8.18 -8.76 -5.96
C ARG A 94 8.60 -10.01 -6.73
N SER A 95 7.62 -10.76 -7.24
CA SER A 95 7.84 -12.05 -7.86
C SER A 95 6.80 -12.33 -8.94
N ILE A 96 7.04 -13.34 -9.75
CA ILE A 96 6.06 -13.84 -10.74
C ILE A 96 4.77 -14.26 -10.04
N LYS A 97 4.87 -14.91 -8.88
CA LYS A 97 3.71 -15.33 -8.09
C LYS A 97 2.84 -14.15 -7.62
N ASP A 98 3.48 -13.06 -7.17
CA ASP A 98 2.76 -11.82 -6.85
C ASP A 98 2.07 -11.27 -8.10
N LEU A 99 2.77 -11.24 -9.24
CA LEU A 99 2.23 -10.75 -10.50
C LEU A 99 1.00 -11.55 -10.95
N GLU A 100 1.03 -12.87 -10.88
CA GLU A 100 -0.12 -13.73 -11.23
C GLU A 100 -1.34 -13.42 -10.35
N TYR A 101 -1.13 -13.22 -9.04
CA TYR A 101 -2.21 -12.85 -8.13
C TYR A 101 -2.79 -11.47 -8.46
N GLU A 102 -1.95 -10.46 -8.57
CA GLU A 102 -2.34 -9.07 -8.86
C GLU A 102 -2.96 -8.93 -10.26
N GLN A 103 -2.53 -9.72 -11.23
CA GLN A 103 -3.10 -9.76 -12.58
C GLN A 103 -4.56 -10.21 -12.55
N ASN A 104 -4.90 -11.22 -11.75
CA ASN A 104 -6.28 -11.68 -11.63
C ASN A 104 -7.18 -10.58 -11.02
N GLU A 105 -6.70 -9.85 -10.02
CA GLU A 105 -7.42 -8.69 -9.47
C GLU A 105 -7.58 -7.58 -10.52
N ALA A 106 -6.54 -7.27 -11.29
CA ALA A 106 -6.58 -6.27 -12.35
C ALA A 106 -7.61 -6.62 -13.43
N TYR A 107 -7.69 -7.88 -13.82
CA TYR A 107 -8.70 -8.33 -14.80
C TYR A 107 -10.13 -8.22 -14.26
N MET A 108 -10.33 -8.54 -12.97
CA MET A 108 -11.64 -8.37 -12.33
C MET A 108 -12.07 -6.91 -12.28
N ILE A 109 -11.17 -6.02 -11.90
CA ILE A 109 -11.44 -4.58 -11.85
C ILE A 109 -11.77 -4.05 -13.24
N ARG A 110 -10.98 -4.40 -14.25
CA ARG A 110 -11.21 -3.98 -15.64
C ARG A 110 -12.50 -4.54 -16.23
N HIS A 111 -12.93 -5.73 -15.79
CA HIS A 111 -14.23 -6.28 -16.18
C HIS A 111 -15.39 -5.45 -15.63
N LEU A 112 -15.26 -4.98 -14.39
CA LEU A 112 -16.27 -4.13 -13.75
C LEU A 112 -16.26 -2.70 -14.30
N GLU A 113 -15.07 -2.16 -14.57
CA GLU A 113 -14.84 -0.79 -15.04
C GLU A 113 -13.76 -0.80 -16.13
N PRO A 114 -14.18 -0.86 -17.41
CA PRO A 114 -13.25 -0.96 -18.55
C PRO A 114 -12.27 0.21 -18.70
N ASP A 115 -12.59 1.36 -18.14
CA ASP A 115 -11.76 2.58 -18.19
C ASP A 115 -10.65 2.61 -17.13
N ILE A 116 -10.61 1.62 -16.24
CA ILE A 116 -9.56 1.47 -15.23
C ILE A 116 -8.48 0.52 -15.73
N ASP A 117 -7.23 0.94 -15.69
CA ASP A 117 -6.08 0.10 -16.00
C ASP A 117 -5.13 -0.02 -14.82
N THR A 118 -4.30 -1.05 -14.81
CA THR A 118 -3.34 -1.34 -13.73
C THR A 118 -1.91 -1.33 -14.26
N VAL A 119 -1.06 -0.59 -13.57
CA VAL A 119 0.39 -0.53 -13.82
C VAL A 119 1.10 -1.30 -12.72
N PHE A 120 2.02 -2.19 -13.10
CA PHE A 120 2.85 -2.94 -12.17
C PHE A 120 4.26 -2.36 -12.10
N LEU A 121 4.71 -2.07 -10.87
CA LEU A 121 6.08 -1.65 -10.60
C LEU A 121 6.83 -2.76 -9.87
N LEU A 122 8.02 -3.09 -10.38
CA LEU A 122 8.88 -4.09 -9.74
C LEU A 122 9.49 -3.52 -8.46
N THR A 123 9.35 -4.26 -7.37
CA THR A 123 10.05 -3.98 -6.11
C THR A 123 11.55 -4.14 -6.32
N ARG A 124 12.36 -3.26 -5.74
CA ARG A 124 13.81 -3.38 -5.79
C ARG A 124 14.27 -4.70 -5.14
N PRO A 125 15.37 -5.30 -5.64
CA PRO A 125 15.88 -6.58 -5.13
C PRO A 125 16.11 -6.59 -3.62
N GLU A 126 16.60 -5.49 -3.06
CA GLU A 126 16.87 -5.34 -1.62
C GLU A 126 15.63 -5.42 -0.73
N TYR A 127 14.43 -5.26 -1.30
CA TYR A 127 13.14 -5.38 -0.58
C TYR A 127 12.32 -6.58 -1.04
N SER A 128 12.78 -7.35 -2.02
CA SER A 128 11.98 -8.42 -2.64
C SER A 128 11.64 -9.56 -1.68
N PHE A 129 12.45 -9.78 -0.65
CA PHE A 129 12.22 -10.80 0.37
C PHE A 129 11.28 -10.34 1.49
N VAL A 130 10.99 -9.04 1.60
CA VAL A 130 10.15 -8.49 2.66
C VAL A 130 8.68 -8.72 2.34
N SER A 131 7.99 -9.48 3.18
CA SER A 131 6.56 -9.75 3.07
C SER A 131 5.81 -9.35 4.32
N SER A 132 4.51 -9.05 4.18
CA SER A 132 3.67 -8.73 5.34
C SER A 132 3.53 -9.92 6.30
N SER A 133 3.54 -11.15 5.80
CA SER A 133 3.55 -12.37 6.62
C SER A 133 4.86 -12.54 7.38
N GLY A 134 6.00 -12.32 6.71
CA GLY A 134 7.32 -12.38 7.34
C GLY A 134 7.49 -11.33 8.45
N ILE A 135 7.06 -10.08 8.19
CA ILE A 135 7.07 -9.03 9.23
C ILE A 135 6.19 -9.42 10.43
N ARG A 136 4.99 -9.96 10.20
CA ARG A 136 4.12 -10.42 11.30
C ARG A 136 4.76 -11.54 12.11
N GLU A 137 5.45 -12.45 11.46
CA GLU A 137 6.16 -13.52 12.12
C GLU A 137 7.31 -12.99 12.99
N LEU A 138 8.12 -12.06 12.45
CA LEU A 138 9.16 -11.38 13.24
C LEU A 138 8.56 -10.70 14.47
N ILE A 139 7.49 -9.94 14.33
CA ILE A 139 6.83 -9.29 15.47
C ILE A 139 6.35 -10.31 16.50
N ARG A 140 5.73 -11.41 16.04
CA ARG A 140 5.17 -12.44 16.91
C ARG A 140 6.24 -13.13 17.76
N PHE A 141 7.44 -13.29 17.20
CA PHE A 141 8.57 -13.95 17.85
C PHE A 141 9.66 -12.98 18.35
N HIS A 142 9.33 -11.69 18.48
CA HIS A 142 10.25 -10.63 18.94
C HIS A 142 11.54 -10.53 18.11
N GLY A 143 11.44 -10.82 16.81
CA GLY A 143 12.53 -10.66 15.85
C GLY A 143 12.77 -9.20 15.49
N ASP A 144 13.97 -8.92 14.98
CA ASP A 144 14.35 -7.58 14.54
C ASP A 144 13.64 -7.19 13.23
N VAL A 145 12.98 -6.04 13.24
CA VAL A 145 12.32 -5.45 12.06
C VAL A 145 13.03 -4.18 11.55
N HIS A 146 14.17 -3.84 12.14
CA HIS A 146 14.95 -2.66 11.77
C HIS A 146 15.32 -2.68 10.28
N GLY A 147 15.12 -1.56 9.60
CA GLY A 147 15.38 -1.42 8.16
C GLY A 147 14.38 -2.14 7.23
N LEU A 148 13.43 -2.93 7.76
CA LEU A 148 12.40 -3.60 6.99
C LEU A 148 11.10 -2.79 6.92
N VAL A 149 10.83 -2.00 7.94
CA VAL A 149 9.64 -1.15 8.07
C VAL A 149 10.04 0.31 8.31
N PRO A 150 9.15 1.29 8.03
CA PRO A 150 9.38 2.67 8.36
C PRO A 150 9.59 2.88 9.88
N PRO A 151 10.38 3.89 10.30
CA PRO A 151 10.68 4.15 11.71
C PRO A 151 9.44 4.30 12.60
N CYS A 152 8.38 4.93 12.12
CA CYS A 152 7.12 5.09 12.86
C CYS A 152 6.43 3.76 13.15
N VAL A 153 6.53 2.80 12.23
CA VAL A 153 6.00 1.43 12.40
C VAL A 153 6.87 0.64 13.37
N GLU A 154 8.19 0.74 13.24
CA GLU A 154 9.14 0.11 14.16
C GLU A 154 8.90 0.55 15.61
N GLN A 155 8.76 1.86 15.82
CA GLN A 155 8.46 2.43 17.14
C GLN A 155 7.14 1.91 17.72
N ALA A 156 6.08 1.83 16.91
CA ALA A 156 4.80 1.29 17.35
C ALA A 156 4.90 -0.20 17.74
N ILE A 157 5.68 -0.98 17.01
CA ILE A 157 5.93 -2.40 17.34
C ILE A 157 6.66 -2.54 18.67
N GLN A 158 7.66 -1.70 18.94
CA GLN A 158 8.41 -1.71 20.19
C GLN A 158 7.50 -1.39 21.39
N ILE A 159 6.61 -0.40 21.27
CA ILE A 159 5.64 -0.06 22.32
C ILE A 159 4.71 -1.25 22.62
N LEU A 160 4.16 -1.89 21.59
CA LEU A 160 3.30 -3.07 21.75
C LEU A 160 4.03 -4.28 22.38
N GLY A 161 5.33 -4.41 22.17
CA GLY A 161 6.16 -5.44 22.83
C GLY A 161 6.26 -5.20 24.32
N GLN A 162 6.42 -3.96 24.75
CA GLN A 162 6.55 -3.59 26.18
C GLN A 162 5.23 -3.74 26.97
N GLU A 163 4.07 -3.55 26.31
CA GLU A 163 2.77 -3.68 26.97
C GLU A 163 2.34 -5.16 27.21
N ARG A 164 3.06 -6.11 26.65
CA ARG A 164 2.76 -7.55 26.73
C ARG A 164 3.67 -8.32 27.71
N GLU A 165 4.67 -7.67 28.27
CA GLU A 165 5.50 -8.15 29.39
C GLU A 165 4.90 -7.77 30.73
#